data_c4cf440ca6f38d7989c49af58eb636ba
#
_entry.id   c4cf440ca6f38d7989c49af58eb636ba
#
_cell.length_a   1.000
_cell.length_b   1.000
_cell.length_c   1.000
_cell.angle_alpha   90.00
_cell.angle_beta   90.00
_cell.angle_gamma   90.00
#
_symmetry.space_group_name_H-M   'P 1'
#
loop_
_entity.id
_entity.type
_entity.pdbx_description
1 polymer ?
#
loop_
_entity_poly.entity_id
_entity_poly.type
_entity_poly.pdbx_seq_one_letter_code
_entity_poly.pdbx_strand_id
1 'polypeptide(L)'
;GLCIITAGFKETGKEGAEAEKQLLAKVREYGMRCVGPNCLGVVNTHPDIRMDGCFAESLPERGNIGFVSQSGALGGGILNILKDLNLGFAQFISIGNQADVNAETALEYWEDEKDVEQILLYMESIQNPANFRKLASRISKKKPILALKAGRSAAGASAASSHTGSLAGADKAANALLNQSGVIREYSLQDLFATAKVFANCPIPKGDRVAIITNSGGPGIMATDAICEHGMQIAKISDATKEKLRSFLPSAASVKNPIDMIASAPIEHYKQTLETVIADE
;
A
#
# COMPACT_ATOMS: atom_id res chain seq x y z
N GLY A 1 -12.60 -17.61 16.45
CA GLY A 1 -12.91 -17.01 15.16
C GLY A 1 -13.04 -18.03 14.06
N LEU A 2 -13.64 -17.65 12.97
CA LEU A 2 -13.85 -18.50 11.79
C LEU A 2 -13.22 -17.82 10.57
N CYS A 3 -12.62 -18.61 9.68
CA CYS A 3 -12.27 -18.20 8.33
C CYS A 3 -13.10 -19.04 7.36
N ILE A 4 -14.01 -18.42 6.62
CA ILE A 4 -15.00 -19.10 5.79
C ILE A 4 -14.62 -18.87 4.33
N ILE A 5 -13.94 -19.84 3.73
CA ILE A 5 -13.44 -19.77 2.37
C ILE A 5 -14.53 -20.06 1.32
N THR A 6 -15.58 -20.79 1.72
CA THR A 6 -16.65 -21.27 0.84
C THR A 6 -17.40 -20.09 0.20
N ALA A 7 -17.62 -20.16 -1.11
CA ALA A 7 -18.52 -19.32 -1.88
C ALA A 7 -19.98 -19.85 -1.83
N GLY A 8 -20.92 -19.14 -2.42
CA GLY A 8 -22.33 -19.51 -2.47
C GLY A 8 -23.22 -18.65 -1.56
N PHE A 9 -22.72 -17.47 -1.16
CA PHE A 9 -23.41 -16.51 -0.30
C PHE A 9 -23.91 -15.29 -1.08
N LYS A 10 -23.82 -14.07 -0.54
CA LYS A 10 -24.44 -12.88 -1.17
C LYS A 10 -23.99 -12.60 -2.60
N GLU A 11 -22.81 -13.06 -3.01
CA GLU A 11 -22.32 -12.94 -4.38
C GLU A 11 -23.16 -13.74 -5.39
N THR A 12 -23.96 -14.73 -4.94
CA THR A 12 -24.84 -15.53 -5.78
C THR A 12 -26.27 -14.99 -5.86
N GLY A 13 -26.58 -13.87 -5.20
CA GLY A 13 -27.86 -13.20 -5.25
C GLY A 13 -28.68 -13.32 -3.97
N LYS A 14 -30.00 -13.22 -4.08
CA LYS A 14 -30.90 -13.06 -2.92
C LYS A 14 -30.87 -14.23 -1.93
N GLU A 15 -30.89 -15.45 -2.44
CA GLU A 15 -30.87 -16.66 -1.58
C GLU A 15 -29.54 -16.77 -0.84
N GLY A 16 -28.42 -16.53 -1.54
CA GLY A 16 -27.10 -16.50 -0.92
C GLY A 16 -26.94 -15.38 0.11
N ALA A 17 -27.52 -14.21 -0.14
CA ALA A 17 -27.52 -13.12 0.83
C ALA A 17 -28.31 -13.46 2.11
N GLU A 18 -29.39 -14.22 2.00
CA GLU A 18 -30.13 -14.69 3.16
C GLU A 18 -29.35 -15.76 3.94
N ALA A 19 -28.69 -16.68 3.24
CA ALA A 19 -27.80 -17.65 3.86
C ALA A 19 -26.65 -16.97 4.60
N GLU A 20 -26.06 -15.89 4.04
CA GLU A 20 -24.99 -15.11 4.70
C GLU A 20 -25.51 -14.44 5.99
N LYS A 21 -26.71 -13.91 6.01
CA LYS A 21 -27.32 -13.34 7.21
C LYS A 21 -27.52 -14.38 8.31
N GLN A 22 -28.02 -15.57 7.94
CA GLN A 22 -28.22 -16.66 8.89
C GLN A 22 -26.87 -17.14 9.44
N LEU A 23 -25.86 -17.28 8.61
CA LEU A 23 -24.49 -17.58 9.02
C LEU A 23 -23.98 -16.55 10.02
N LEU A 24 -24.10 -15.26 9.70
CA LEU A 24 -23.62 -14.17 10.56
C LEU A 24 -24.36 -14.13 11.89
N ALA A 25 -25.69 -14.38 11.88
CA ALA A 25 -26.48 -14.46 13.11
C ALA A 25 -25.96 -15.60 14.02
N LYS A 26 -25.65 -16.75 13.41
CA LYS A 26 -25.10 -17.90 14.14
C LYS A 26 -23.69 -17.63 14.71
N VAL A 27 -22.83 -17.00 13.92
CA VAL A 27 -21.49 -16.59 14.37
C VAL A 27 -21.57 -15.67 15.60
N ARG A 28 -22.50 -14.72 15.57
CA ARG A 28 -22.71 -13.78 16.68
C ARG A 28 -23.34 -14.41 17.91
N GLU A 29 -24.28 -15.33 17.73
CA GLU A 29 -24.89 -16.12 18.81
C GLU A 29 -23.84 -16.79 19.71
N TYR A 30 -22.75 -17.27 19.08
CA TYR A 30 -21.65 -17.91 19.81
C TYR A 30 -20.51 -16.94 20.18
N GLY A 31 -20.70 -15.64 20.07
CA GLY A 31 -19.68 -14.64 20.40
C GLY A 31 -18.42 -14.71 19.52
N MET A 32 -18.55 -15.29 18.33
CA MET A 32 -17.43 -15.44 17.41
C MET A 32 -17.32 -14.27 16.41
N ARG A 33 -16.18 -14.17 15.76
CA ARG A 33 -15.94 -13.32 14.59
C ARG A 33 -15.65 -14.17 13.37
N CYS A 34 -15.94 -13.67 12.16
CA CYS A 34 -15.59 -14.40 10.95
C CYS A 34 -14.95 -13.51 9.88
N VAL A 35 -13.99 -14.09 9.15
CA VAL A 35 -13.43 -13.57 7.92
C VAL A 35 -14.10 -14.28 6.74
N GLY A 36 -14.47 -13.54 5.70
CA GLY A 36 -15.24 -14.06 4.58
C GLY A 36 -16.75 -13.84 4.75
N PRO A 37 -17.62 -14.72 4.22
CA PRO A 37 -17.30 -15.89 3.36
C PRO A 37 -16.71 -15.50 2.00
N ASN A 38 -16.48 -16.51 1.13
CA ASN A 38 -15.92 -16.30 -0.19
C ASN A 38 -14.58 -15.57 -0.17
N CYS A 39 -13.64 -16.03 0.65
CA CYS A 39 -12.32 -15.42 0.83
C CYS A 39 -11.20 -16.43 0.55
N LEU A 40 -9.98 -15.94 0.35
CA LEU A 40 -8.79 -16.76 0.17
C LEU A 40 -8.24 -17.28 1.50
N GLY A 41 -8.44 -16.53 2.58
CA GLY A 41 -7.94 -16.86 3.90
C GLY A 41 -7.14 -15.74 4.54
N VAL A 42 -6.36 -16.11 5.56
CA VAL A 42 -5.57 -15.20 6.38
C VAL A 42 -4.16 -15.75 6.58
N VAL A 43 -3.17 -14.84 6.63
CA VAL A 43 -1.77 -15.18 6.93
C VAL A 43 -1.24 -14.22 8.00
N ASN A 44 -0.47 -14.76 8.95
CA ASN A 44 0.32 -13.96 9.88
C ASN A 44 1.75 -14.52 9.92
N THR A 45 2.72 -13.75 9.52
CA THR A 45 4.12 -14.17 9.40
C THR A 45 4.94 -13.95 10.68
N HIS A 46 4.31 -13.42 11.76
CA HIS A 46 5.02 -13.22 13.03
C HIS A 46 5.63 -14.53 13.52
N PRO A 47 6.91 -14.57 13.95
CA PRO A 47 7.62 -15.81 14.31
C PRO A 47 6.93 -16.68 15.35
N ASP A 48 6.25 -16.05 16.31
CA ASP A 48 5.55 -16.74 17.39
C ASP A 48 4.14 -17.20 17.00
N ILE A 49 3.60 -16.72 15.86
CA ILE A 49 2.26 -17.06 15.40
C ILE A 49 2.32 -18.01 14.20
N ARG A 50 3.05 -17.64 13.15
CA ARG A 50 3.26 -18.42 11.91
C ARG A 50 1.96 -19.04 11.38
N MET A 51 0.91 -18.23 11.35
CA MET A 51 -0.40 -18.72 10.93
C MET A 51 -0.52 -18.69 9.41
N ASP A 52 -0.77 -19.86 8.85
CA ASP A 52 -1.20 -20.05 7.47
C ASP A 52 -2.61 -20.63 7.48
N GLY A 53 -3.58 -19.76 7.32
CA GLY A 53 -5.00 -20.09 7.12
C GLY A 53 -5.47 -19.73 5.71
N CYS A 54 -4.58 -19.84 4.72
CA CYS A 54 -4.79 -19.43 3.33
C CYS A 54 -4.54 -20.61 2.40
N PHE A 55 -5.31 -20.71 1.29
CA PHE A 55 -5.08 -21.75 0.28
C PHE A 55 -4.34 -21.21 -0.97
N ALA A 56 -3.50 -20.18 -0.80
CA ALA A 56 -2.60 -19.72 -1.84
C ALA A 56 -1.45 -20.71 -2.09
N GLU A 57 -0.91 -20.72 -3.31
CA GLU A 57 0.21 -21.60 -3.67
C GLU A 57 1.53 -21.19 -2.98
N SER A 58 1.68 -19.90 -2.66
CA SER A 58 2.87 -19.38 -1.99
C SER A 58 2.49 -18.44 -0.84
N LEU A 59 3.31 -18.48 0.20
CA LEU A 59 3.19 -17.59 1.35
C LEU A 59 4.15 -16.42 1.23
N PRO A 60 3.77 -15.24 1.74
CA PRO A 60 4.66 -14.09 1.77
C PRO A 60 5.82 -14.33 2.74
N GLU A 61 6.97 -13.78 2.39
CA GLU A 61 8.05 -13.62 3.37
C GLU A 61 7.63 -12.60 4.45
N ARG A 62 8.28 -12.68 5.60
CA ARG A 62 8.04 -11.71 6.67
C ARG A 62 8.44 -10.30 6.20
N GLY A 63 7.58 -9.34 6.50
CA GLY A 63 7.80 -7.92 6.25
C GLY A 63 6.96 -7.06 7.19
N ASN A 64 6.76 -5.81 6.82
CA ASN A 64 6.08 -4.80 7.64
C ASN A 64 4.73 -4.34 7.05
N ILE A 65 4.20 -5.05 6.06
CA ILE A 65 2.97 -4.69 5.36
C ILE A 65 1.79 -5.46 5.94
N GLY A 66 0.73 -4.76 6.33
CA GLY A 66 -0.61 -5.33 6.49
C GLY A 66 -1.39 -5.17 5.18
N PHE A 67 -1.82 -6.27 4.58
CA PHE A 67 -2.56 -6.22 3.31
C PHE A 67 -3.96 -6.81 3.43
N VAL A 68 -4.97 -5.99 3.12
CA VAL A 68 -6.36 -6.44 2.96
C VAL A 68 -6.69 -6.57 1.48
N SER A 69 -7.23 -7.72 1.08
CA SER A 69 -7.80 -7.91 -0.25
C SER A 69 -9.27 -8.29 -0.18
N GLN A 70 -10.11 -7.55 -0.88
CA GLN A 70 -11.51 -7.91 -1.07
C GLN A 70 -11.68 -9.01 -2.11
N SER A 71 -10.72 -9.15 -3.05
CA SER A 71 -10.68 -10.23 -4.04
C SER A 71 -9.76 -11.36 -3.60
N GLY A 72 -10.27 -12.58 -3.47
CA GLY A 72 -9.49 -13.77 -3.16
C GLY A 72 -8.51 -14.11 -4.27
N ALA A 73 -8.97 -14.19 -5.51
CA ALA A 73 -8.14 -14.54 -6.67
C ALA A 73 -6.99 -13.53 -6.89
N LEU A 74 -7.28 -12.23 -6.78
CA LEU A 74 -6.24 -11.21 -6.88
C LEU A 74 -5.26 -11.30 -5.72
N GLY A 75 -5.75 -11.53 -4.49
CA GLY A 75 -4.90 -11.74 -3.32
C GLY A 75 -3.92 -12.89 -3.53
N GLY A 76 -4.38 -14.03 -4.03
CA GLY A 76 -3.54 -15.19 -4.38
C GLY A 76 -2.50 -14.86 -5.44
N GLY A 77 -2.89 -14.18 -6.52
CA GLY A 77 -1.97 -13.72 -7.57
C GLY A 77 -0.89 -12.78 -7.02
N ILE A 78 -1.25 -11.89 -6.10
CA ILE A 78 -0.32 -10.98 -5.44
C ILE A 78 0.67 -11.78 -4.57
N LEU A 79 0.21 -12.72 -3.76
CA LEU A 79 1.08 -13.53 -2.92
C LEU A 79 2.15 -14.27 -3.74
N ASN A 80 1.80 -14.71 -4.95
CA ASN A 80 2.75 -15.41 -5.84
C ASN A 80 3.87 -14.51 -6.39
N ILE A 81 3.63 -13.21 -6.56
CA ILE A 81 4.62 -12.27 -7.13
C ILE A 81 5.41 -11.47 -6.09
N LEU A 82 5.07 -11.56 -4.80
CA LEU A 82 5.72 -10.76 -3.76
C LEU A 82 7.22 -10.97 -3.66
N LYS A 83 7.66 -12.21 -3.86
CA LYS A 83 9.09 -12.56 -3.83
C LYS A 83 9.86 -11.82 -4.93
N ASP A 84 9.30 -11.74 -6.14
CA ASP A 84 9.92 -11.02 -7.26
C ASP A 84 9.96 -9.51 -7.02
N LEU A 85 9.00 -9.01 -6.21
CA LEU A 85 8.95 -7.61 -5.81
C LEU A 85 9.88 -7.27 -4.63
N ASN A 86 10.49 -8.27 -3.98
CA ASN A 86 11.23 -8.11 -2.72
C ASN A 86 10.39 -7.38 -1.65
N LEU A 87 9.13 -7.81 -1.50
CA LEU A 87 8.21 -7.32 -0.48
C LEU A 87 7.77 -8.46 0.42
N GLY A 88 7.69 -8.18 1.71
CA GLY A 88 7.15 -9.10 2.72
C GLY A 88 5.90 -8.53 3.38
N PHE A 89 5.01 -9.41 3.79
CA PHE A 89 3.84 -9.05 4.57
C PHE A 89 4.02 -9.45 6.04
N ALA A 90 3.62 -8.57 6.95
CA ALA A 90 3.40 -8.95 8.35
C ALA A 90 2.12 -9.78 8.46
N GLN A 91 1.06 -9.30 7.82
CA GLN A 91 -0.24 -9.95 7.83
C GLN A 91 -0.97 -9.76 6.50
N PHE A 92 -1.73 -10.78 6.10
CA PHE A 92 -2.63 -10.74 4.96
C PHE A 92 -4.02 -11.20 5.37
N ILE A 93 -5.04 -10.48 4.92
CA ILE A 93 -6.45 -10.81 5.16
C ILE A 93 -7.22 -10.70 3.85
N SER A 94 -7.69 -11.83 3.33
CA SER A 94 -8.70 -11.83 2.27
C SER A 94 -10.07 -11.75 2.91
N ILE A 95 -10.76 -10.62 2.72
CA ILE A 95 -12.05 -10.37 3.41
C ILE A 95 -13.28 -10.86 2.64
N GLY A 96 -13.13 -11.24 1.38
CA GLY A 96 -14.22 -11.80 0.56
C GLY A 96 -15.48 -10.93 0.60
N ASN A 97 -16.60 -11.53 0.97
CA ASN A 97 -17.91 -10.85 1.08
C ASN A 97 -17.98 -9.82 2.21
N GLN A 98 -17.04 -9.79 3.14
CA GLN A 98 -17.04 -8.85 4.28
C GLN A 98 -18.32 -8.94 5.14
N ALA A 99 -18.75 -10.15 5.47
CA ALA A 99 -19.96 -10.32 6.27
C ALA A 99 -19.80 -9.79 7.72
N ASP A 100 -18.60 -9.96 8.31
CA ASP A 100 -18.26 -9.45 9.65
C ASP A 100 -16.95 -8.67 9.63
N VAL A 101 -15.81 -9.32 9.34
CA VAL A 101 -14.52 -8.64 9.21
C VAL A 101 -14.43 -7.96 7.86
N ASN A 102 -14.17 -6.66 7.87
CA ASN A 102 -14.06 -5.79 6.70
C ASN A 102 -12.77 -4.95 6.75
N ALA A 103 -12.57 -4.04 5.80
CA ALA A 103 -11.40 -3.19 5.76
C ALA A 103 -11.27 -2.30 7.00
N GLU A 104 -12.40 -1.78 7.52
CA GLU A 104 -12.43 -0.93 8.71
C GLU A 104 -11.99 -1.72 9.96
N THR A 105 -12.40 -2.98 10.08
CA THR A 105 -11.98 -3.86 11.16
C THR A 105 -10.47 -4.13 11.13
N ALA A 106 -9.92 -4.34 9.93
CA ALA A 106 -8.48 -4.54 9.75
C ALA A 106 -7.69 -3.26 10.08
N LEU A 107 -8.17 -2.09 9.64
CA LEU A 107 -7.56 -0.80 9.98
C LEU A 107 -7.49 -0.60 11.50
N GLU A 108 -8.60 -0.84 12.20
CA GLU A 108 -8.67 -0.70 13.65
C GLU A 108 -7.72 -1.67 14.36
N TYR A 109 -7.67 -2.92 13.91
CA TYR A 109 -6.78 -3.94 14.45
C TYR A 109 -5.30 -3.59 14.24
N TRP A 110 -4.94 -3.06 13.07
CA TRP A 110 -3.56 -2.71 12.74
C TRP A 110 -3.10 -1.34 13.23
N GLU A 111 -3.98 -0.53 13.79
CA GLU A 111 -3.61 0.80 14.27
C GLU A 111 -2.43 0.76 15.25
N ASP A 112 -2.48 -0.16 16.20
CA ASP A 112 -1.47 -0.29 17.26
C ASP A 112 -0.59 -1.55 17.10
N GLU A 113 -0.78 -2.31 16.01
CA GLU A 113 0.02 -3.50 15.70
C GLU A 113 1.43 -3.07 15.25
N LYS A 114 2.45 -3.47 16.03
CA LYS A 114 3.83 -3.03 15.82
C LYS A 114 4.49 -3.61 14.57
N ASP A 115 4.12 -4.84 14.21
CA ASP A 115 4.68 -5.50 13.02
C ASP A 115 4.12 -4.94 11.72
N VAL A 116 3.01 -4.19 11.77
CA VAL A 116 2.42 -3.53 10.62
C VAL A 116 2.79 -2.05 10.63
N GLU A 117 3.71 -1.66 9.75
CA GLU A 117 4.19 -0.27 9.62
C GLU A 117 3.48 0.47 8.49
N GLN A 118 2.92 -0.24 7.52
CA GLN A 118 2.11 0.31 6.44
C GLN A 118 0.94 -0.61 6.10
N ILE A 119 -0.14 -0.04 5.58
CA ILE A 119 -1.37 -0.76 5.28
C ILE A 119 -1.71 -0.63 3.80
N LEU A 120 -1.91 -1.75 3.12
CA LEU A 120 -2.38 -1.82 1.76
C LEU A 120 -3.81 -2.33 1.72
N LEU A 121 -4.63 -1.69 0.89
CA LEU A 121 -6.03 -2.03 0.71
C LEU A 121 -6.35 -2.24 -0.78
N TYR A 122 -6.80 -3.44 -1.13
CA TYR A 122 -7.49 -3.65 -2.40
C TYR A 122 -8.99 -3.71 -2.13
N MET A 123 -9.75 -2.75 -2.67
CA MET A 123 -11.16 -2.56 -2.38
C MET A 123 -12.00 -2.47 -3.65
N GLU A 124 -13.16 -3.12 -3.65
CA GLU A 124 -14.19 -3.00 -4.66
C GLU A 124 -15.36 -2.13 -4.15
N SER A 125 -15.59 -2.14 -2.84
CA SER A 125 -16.61 -1.34 -2.17
C SER A 125 -16.14 -0.90 -0.78
N ILE A 126 -16.72 0.18 -0.26
CA ILE A 126 -16.54 0.66 1.12
C ILE A 126 -17.92 0.59 1.78
N GLN A 127 -18.08 -0.28 2.79
CA GLN A 127 -19.38 -0.54 3.40
C GLN A 127 -19.85 0.62 4.27
N ASN A 128 -18.95 1.21 5.07
CA ASN A 128 -19.28 2.32 5.95
C ASN A 128 -18.28 3.49 5.73
N PRO A 129 -18.54 4.36 4.73
CA PRO A 129 -17.63 5.45 4.40
C PRO A 129 -17.34 6.41 5.55
N ALA A 130 -18.33 6.63 6.44
CA ALA A 130 -18.17 7.53 7.60
C ALA A 130 -17.19 6.94 8.63
N ASN A 131 -17.32 5.65 8.93
CA ASN A 131 -16.41 4.96 9.84
C ASN A 131 -15.02 4.79 9.21
N PHE A 132 -14.96 4.42 7.93
CA PHE A 132 -13.70 4.34 7.19
C PHE A 132 -12.94 5.67 7.27
N ARG A 133 -13.59 6.81 6.99
CA ARG A 133 -12.99 8.14 7.08
C ARG A 133 -12.43 8.42 8.48
N LYS A 134 -13.23 8.13 9.53
CA LYS A 134 -12.81 8.35 10.92
C LYS A 134 -11.54 7.56 11.26
N LEU A 135 -11.51 6.27 10.93
CA LEU A 135 -10.39 5.39 11.21
C LEU A 135 -9.17 5.77 10.36
N ALA A 136 -9.33 5.84 9.05
CA ALA A 136 -8.24 6.12 8.13
C ALA A 136 -7.58 7.48 8.39
N SER A 137 -8.35 8.55 8.67
CA SER A 137 -7.80 9.88 9.01
C SER A 137 -6.99 9.91 10.32
N ARG A 138 -7.26 8.97 11.23
CA ARG A 138 -6.50 8.83 12.47
C ARG A 138 -5.24 8.02 12.24
N ILE A 139 -5.37 6.90 11.53
CA ILE A 139 -4.29 5.92 11.32
C ILE A 139 -3.26 6.44 10.33
N SER A 140 -3.68 7.15 9.27
CA SER A 140 -2.78 7.71 8.26
C SER A 140 -1.75 8.72 8.81
N LYS A 141 -2.00 9.26 10.00
CA LYS A 141 -1.03 10.10 10.73
C LYS A 141 0.08 9.30 11.42
N LYS A 142 -0.11 8.00 11.59
CA LYS A 142 0.82 7.08 12.25
C LYS A 142 1.51 6.14 11.24
N LYS A 143 0.75 5.65 10.28
CA LYS A 143 1.16 4.63 9.30
C LYS A 143 0.65 4.99 7.91
N PRO A 144 1.45 4.89 6.85
CA PRO A 144 0.96 5.04 5.48
C PRO A 144 -0.17 4.05 5.19
N ILE A 145 -1.24 4.53 4.58
CA ILE A 145 -2.35 3.71 4.06
C ILE A 145 -2.40 3.92 2.56
N LEU A 146 -2.19 2.86 1.79
CA LEU A 146 -2.27 2.85 0.35
C LEU A 146 -3.53 2.10 -0.08
N ALA A 147 -4.27 2.61 -1.05
CA ALA A 147 -5.49 1.98 -1.50
C ALA A 147 -5.61 1.92 -3.01
N LEU A 148 -5.91 0.75 -3.54
CA LEU A 148 -6.38 0.56 -4.89
C LEU A 148 -7.88 0.27 -4.86
N LYS A 149 -8.69 1.21 -5.37
CA LYS A 149 -10.14 1.07 -5.48
C LYS A 149 -10.51 0.65 -6.91
N ALA A 150 -10.99 -0.57 -7.06
CA ALA A 150 -11.51 -1.08 -8.33
C ALA A 150 -12.91 -0.53 -8.65
N GLY A 151 -13.38 -0.71 -9.89
CA GLY A 151 -14.70 -0.25 -10.32
C GLY A 151 -14.78 1.27 -10.50
N ARG A 152 -13.79 1.88 -11.16
CA ARG A 152 -13.68 3.34 -11.35
C ARG A 152 -14.60 3.88 -12.46
N SER A 153 -14.69 3.18 -13.57
CA SER A 153 -15.58 3.53 -14.68
C SER A 153 -17.00 3.02 -14.44
N ALA A 154 -17.98 3.57 -15.13
CA ALA A 154 -19.35 3.07 -15.07
C ALA A 154 -19.45 1.57 -15.41
N ALA A 155 -18.71 1.11 -16.42
CA ALA A 155 -18.64 -0.30 -16.77
C ALA A 155 -17.96 -1.13 -15.69
N GLY A 156 -16.84 -0.66 -15.14
CA GLY A 156 -16.13 -1.32 -14.02
C GLY A 156 -16.96 -1.35 -12.74
N ALA A 157 -17.72 -0.30 -12.45
CA ALA A 157 -18.65 -0.25 -11.31
C ALA A 157 -19.79 -1.27 -11.48
N SER A 158 -20.33 -1.41 -12.68
CA SER A 158 -21.34 -2.44 -12.99
C SER A 158 -20.78 -3.85 -12.84
N ALA A 159 -19.56 -4.09 -13.34
CA ALA A 159 -18.88 -5.38 -13.17
C ALA A 159 -18.61 -5.70 -11.69
N ALA A 160 -18.11 -4.75 -10.91
CA ALA A 160 -17.88 -4.91 -9.47
C ALA A 160 -19.18 -5.19 -8.71
N SER A 161 -20.27 -4.47 -9.02
CA SER A 161 -21.60 -4.70 -8.41
C SER A 161 -22.14 -6.09 -8.72
N SER A 162 -21.96 -6.56 -9.94
CA SER A 162 -22.37 -7.91 -10.35
C SER A 162 -21.56 -9.00 -9.67
N HIS A 163 -20.27 -8.73 -9.39
CA HIS A 163 -19.35 -9.69 -8.77
C HIS A 163 -19.51 -9.76 -7.25
N THR A 164 -19.73 -8.62 -6.58
CA THR A 164 -19.74 -8.55 -5.11
C THR A 164 -21.15 -8.43 -4.51
N GLY A 165 -22.17 -8.25 -5.34
CA GLY A 165 -23.54 -7.96 -4.88
C GLY A 165 -23.68 -6.63 -4.13
N SER A 166 -22.68 -5.76 -4.18
CA SER A 166 -22.67 -4.46 -3.50
C SER A 166 -22.75 -3.30 -4.49
N LEU A 167 -23.46 -2.22 -4.10
CA LEU A 167 -23.50 -0.98 -4.89
C LEU A 167 -22.12 -0.32 -4.90
N ALA A 168 -21.52 -0.24 -6.09
CA ALA A 168 -20.28 0.53 -6.27
C ALA A 168 -20.63 2.03 -6.25
N GLY A 169 -20.08 2.76 -5.28
CA GLY A 169 -20.21 4.22 -5.21
C GLY A 169 -19.51 4.92 -6.38
N ALA A 170 -19.91 6.18 -6.66
CA ALA A 170 -19.26 6.99 -7.69
C ALA A 170 -17.76 7.15 -7.38
N ASP A 171 -16.91 6.98 -8.38
CA ASP A 171 -15.43 7.05 -8.22
C ASP A 171 -14.96 8.38 -7.66
N LYS A 172 -15.62 9.50 -8.04
CA LYS A 172 -15.35 10.84 -7.50
C LYS A 172 -15.55 10.90 -5.98
N ALA A 173 -16.60 10.25 -5.46
CA ALA A 173 -16.88 10.21 -4.03
C ALA A 173 -15.83 9.35 -3.29
N ALA A 174 -15.45 8.21 -3.87
CA ALA A 174 -14.39 7.36 -3.34
C ALA A 174 -13.04 8.11 -3.31
N ASN A 175 -12.72 8.85 -4.38
CA ASN A 175 -11.50 9.66 -4.44
C ASN A 175 -11.49 10.76 -3.36
N ALA A 176 -12.58 11.49 -3.22
CA ALA A 176 -12.71 12.51 -2.18
C ALA A 176 -12.56 11.91 -0.76
N LEU A 177 -13.20 10.77 -0.52
CA LEU A 177 -13.12 10.05 0.75
C LEU A 177 -11.69 9.66 1.09
N LEU A 178 -10.99 9.00 0.16
CA LEU A 178 -9.60 8.53 0.35
C LEU A 178 -8.66 9.71 0.60
N ASN A 179 -8.71 10.75 -0.24
CA ASN A 179 -7.87 11.94 -0.10
C ASN A 179 -8.11 12.67 1.23
N GLN A 180 -9.37 12.88 1.61
CA GLN A 180 -9.71 13.52 2.89
C GLN A 180 -9.30 12.68 4.11
N SER A 181 -9.13 11.40 3.93
CA SER A 181 -8.69 10.48 4.97
C SER A 181 -7.17 10.32 5.05
N GLY A 182 -6.39 11.04 4.21
CA GLY A 182 -4.94 10.88 4.15
C GLY A 182 -4.49 9.54 3.58
N VAL A 183 -5.36 8.86 2.84
CA VAL A 183 -5.05 7.60 2.16
C VAL A 183 -4.46 7.89 0.79
N ILE A 184 -3.30 7.30 0.50
CA ILE A 184 -2.66 7.38 -0.80
C ILE A 184 -3.41 6.48 -1.76
N ARG A 185 -4.05 7.08 -2.77
CA ARG A 185 -4.80 6.33 -3.76
C ARG A 185 -3.93 5.98 -4.94
N GLU A 186 -3.83 4.68 -5.21
CA GLU A 186 -3.14 4.15 -6.38
C GLU A 186 -4.13 3.66 -7.44
N TYR A 187 -3.70 3.68 -8.70
CA TYR A 187 -4.56 3.40 -9.84
C TYR A 187 -4.20 2.12 -10.58
N SER A 188 -3.06 1.51 -10.25
CA SER A 188 -2.62 0.21 -10.71
C SER A 188 -1.96 -0.59 -9.58
N LEU A 189 -1.87 -1.90 -9.73
CA LEU A 189 -1.11 -2.75 -8.81
C LEU A 189 0.39 -2.40 -8.85
N GLN A 190 0.89 -2.04 -10.02
CA GLN A 190 2.28 -1.66 -10.18
C GLN A 190 2.61 -0.42 -9.34
N ASP A 191 1.79 0.62 -9.40
CA ASP A 191 1.98 1.83 -8.60
C ASP A 191 1.82 1.53 -7.11
N LEU A 192 0.80 0.75 -6.73
CA LEU A 192 0.57 0.34 -5.35
C LEU A 192 1.82 -0.32 -4.74
N PHE A 193 2.41 -1.27 -5.44
CA PHE A 193 3.61 -1.96 -4.94
C PHE A 193 4.90 -1.14 -5.08
N ALA A 194 5.01 -0.27 -6.08
CA ALA A 194 6.13 0.66 -6.18
C ALA A 194 6.14 1.62 -4.98
N THR A 195 5.00 2.22 -4.65
CA THR A 195 4.84 3.09 -3.48
C THR A 195 5.06 2.31 -2.17
N ALA A 196 4.48 1.12 -2.05
CA ALA A 196 4.68 0.25 -0.88
C ALA A 196 6.15 -0.10 -0.66
N LYS A 197 6.90 -0.34 -1.73
CA LYS A 197 8.35 -0.63 -1.67
C LYS A 197 9.16 0.54 -1.11
N VAL A 198 8.78 1.77 -1.44
CA VAL A 198 9.42 2.96 -0.88
C VAL A 198 9.19 2.99 0.64
N PHE A 199 7.94 2.87 1.10
CA PHE A 199 7.64 2.89 2.54
C PHE A 199 8.20 1.69 3.30
N ALA A 200 8.38 0.53 2.65
CA ALA A 200 8.98 -0.64 3.29
C ALA A 200 10.50 -0.49 3.54
N ASN A 201 11.18 0.31 2.70
CA ASN A 201 12.65 0.37 2.68
C ASN A 201 13.23 1.75 3.02
N CYS A 202 12.40 2.78 3.07
CA CYS A 202 12.84 4.16 3.31
C CYS A 202 12.12 4.75 4.53
N PRO A 203 12.78 5.56 5.34
CA PRO A 203 12.13 6.30 6.40
C PRO A 203 11.12 7.29 5.81
N ILE A 204 10.05 7.58 6.55
CA ILE A 204 9.06 8.58 6.15
C ILE A 204 9.76 9.96 6.11
N PRO A 205 9.68 10.68 4.96
CA PRO A 205 10.28 12.00 4.83
C PRO A 205 9.72 13.00 5.85
N LYS A 206 10.59 13.86 6.38
CA LYS A 206 10.21 14.90 7.34
C LYS A 206 9.88 16.25 6.68
N GLY A 207 10.07 16.36 5.37
CA GLY A 207 9.86 17.58 4.59
C GLY A 207 9.65 17.29 3.11
N ASP A 208 9.54 18.34 2.33
CA ASP A 208 9.25 18.34 0.90
C ASP A 208 10.46 18.69 0.02
N ARG A 209 11.66 18.87 0.62
CA ARG A 209 12.89 19.17 -0.10
C ARG A 209 13.56 17.88 -0.58
N VAL A 210 13.86 17.81 -1.89
CA VAL A 210 14.43 16.62 -2.53
C VAL A 210 15.79 16.94 -3.14
N ALA A 211 16.80 16.14 -2.84
CA ALA A 211 18.09 16.13 -3.53
C ALA A 211 18.12 14.95 -4.52
N ILE A 212 18.61 15.22 -5.73
CA ILE A 212 18.75 14.24 -6.80
C ILE A 212 20.24 13.95 -6.99
N ILE A 213 20.61 12.68 -6.87
CA ILE A 213 21.96 12.18 -7.15
C ILE A 213 21.85 11.22 -8.34
N THR A 214 22.55 11.51 -9.40
CA THR A 214 22.48 10.75 -10.65
C THR A 214 23.84 10.64 -11.32
N ASN A 215 23.98 9.70 -12.24
CA ASN A 215 25.09 9.62 -13.18
C ASN A 215 24.65 9.89 -14.62
N SER A 216 23.43 10.44 -14.78
CA SER A 216 22.86 10.68 -16.10
C SER A 216 21.98 11.94 -16.07
N GLY A 217 22.29 12.91 -16.90
CA GLY A 217 21.58 14.21 -16.94
C GLY A 217 20.10 14.07 -17.30
N GLY A 218 19.74 13.23 -18.28
CA GLY A 218 18.36 13.03 -18.70
C GLY A 218 17.40 12.62 -17.58
N PRO A 219 17.66 11.50 -16.89
CA PRO A 219 16.86 11.09 -15.73
C PRO A 219 16.82 12.14 -14.62
N GLY A 220 17.92 12.88 -14.39
CA GLY A 220 17.97 13.98 -13.43
C GLY A 220 16.98 15.11 -13.75
N ILE A 221 16.88 15.49 -15.03
CA ILE A 221 15.92 16.51 -15.51
C ILE A 221 14.49 16.01 -15.32
N MET A 222 14.19 14.77 -15.75
CA MET A 222 12.85 14.18 -15.60
C MET A 222 12.42 14.09 -14.13
N ALA A 223 13.34 13.72 -13.24
CA ALA A 223 13.07 13.69 -11.80
C ALA A 223 12.80 15.09 -11.24
N THR A 224 13.53 16.11 -11.71
CA THR A 224 13.32 17.51 -11.33
C THR A 224 11.92 17.99 -11.71
N ASP A 225 11.49 17.71 -12.94
CA ASP A 225 10.17 18.09 -13.44
C ASP A 225 9.07 17.40 -12.58
N ALA A 226 9.18 16.10 -12.34
CA ALA A 226 8.24 15.34 -11.53
C ALA A 226 8.15 15.88 -10.08
N ILE A 227 9.27 16.23 -9.46
CA ILE A 227 9.32 16.81 -8.10
C ILE A 227 8.53 18.13 -8.08
N CYS A 228 8.79 19.02 -9.04
CA CYS A 228 8.12 20.30 -9.11
C CYS A 228 6.61 20.17 -9.43
N GLU A 229 6.24 19.29 -10.35
CA GLU A 229 4.83 19.02 -10.71
C GLU A 229 4.01 18.50 -9.51
N HIS A 230 4.65 17.76 -8.62
CA HIS A 230 4.00 17.27 -7.39
C HIS A 230 4.09 18.23 -6.20
N GLY A 231 4.53 19.47 -6.43
CA GLY A 231 4.58 20.53 -5.42
C GLY A 231 5.69 20.40 -4.39
N MET A 232 6.66 19.51 -4.61
CA MET A 232 7.86 19.41 -3.79
C MET A 232 8.94 20.41 -4.24
N GLN A 233 9.97 20.56 -3.44
CA GLN A 233 11.03 21.53 -3.68
C GLN A 233 12.37 20.85 -3.99
N ILE A 234 13.10 21.40 -4.95
CA ILE A 234 14.49 21.00 -5.19
C ILE A 234 15.36 21.59 -4.06
N ALA A 235 16.01 20.72 -3.30
CA ALA A 235 16.88 21.13 -2.19
C ALA A 235 18.04 22.00 -2.67
N LYS A 236 18.32 23.08 -1.95
CA LYS A 236 19.50 23.91 -2.21
C LYS A 236 20.69 23.25 -1.53
N ILE A 237 21.73 22.97 -2.28
CA ILE A 237 22.98 22.43 -1.75
C ILE A 237 23.83 23.57 -1.22
N SER A 238 24.32 23.48 0.02
CA SER A 238 25.17 24.50 0.64
C SER A 238 26.52 24.63 -0.08
N ASP A 239 27.17 25.76 0.04
CA ASP A 239 28.46 25.98 -0.62
C ASP A 239 29.55 25.06 0.01
N ALA A 240 29.48 24.80 1.30
CA ALA A 240 30.37 23.85 1.98
C ALA A 240 30.22 22.44 1.40
N THR A 241 28.99 21.97 1.21
CA THR A 241 28.69 20.68 0.57
C THR A 241 29.17 20.63 -0.88
N LYS A 242 28.96 21.71 -1.65
CA LYS A 242 29.47 21.80 -3.03
C LYS A 242 31.01 21.72 -3.08
N GLU A 243 31.70 22.39 -2.18
CA GLU A 243 33.17 22.29 -2.08
C GLU A 243 33.65 20.88 -1.75
N LYS A 244 32.99 20.23 -0.79
CA LYS A 244 33.28 18.83 -0.44
C LYS A 244 33.01 17.89 -1.61
N LEU A 245 31.92 18.06 -2.36
CA LEU A 245 31.62 17.27 -3.55
C LEU A 245 32.70 17.48 -4.64
N ARG A 246 33.17 18.72 -4.86
CA ARG A 246 34.24 19.00 -5.84
C ARG A 246 35.57 18.37 -5.46
N SER A 247 35.83 18.05 -4.19
CA SER A 247 37.10 17.48 -3.75
C SER A 247 37.30 16.03 -4.21
N PHE A 248 36.23 15.30 -4.55
CA PHE A 248 36.30 13.91 -4.97
C PHE A 248 35.56 13.61 -6.29
N LEU A 249 34.61 14.44 -6.71
CA LEU A 249 33.94 14.25 -8.00
C LEU A 249 34.77 14.80 -9.15
N PRO A 250 34.61 14.22 -10.35
CA PRO A 250 35.26 14.74 -11.57
C PRO A 250 34.88 16.22 -11.82
N SER A 251 35.78 16.98 -12.42
CA SER A 251 35.54 18.40 -12.77
C SER A 251 34.34 18.61 -13.71
N ALA A 252 33.99 17.59 -14.49
CA ALA A 252 32.83 17.61 -15.37
C ALA A 252 31.49 17.34 -14.64
N ALA A 253 31.52 16.89 -13.38
CA ALA A 253 30.35 16.62 -12.59
C ALA A 253 29.63 17.91 -12.18
N SER A 254 28.30 17.89 -12.13
CA SER A 254 27.50 18.96 -11.54
C SER A 254 27.40 18.75 -10.04
N VAL A 255 27.79 19.74 -9.24
CA VAL A 255 27.60 19.74 -7.78
C VAL A 255 26.39 20.57 -7.33
N LYS A 256 25.58 21.02 -8.29
CA LYS A 256 24.27 21.61 -8.04
C LYS A 256 23.22 20.47 -8.03
N ASN A 257 22.06 20.73 -7.46
CA ASN A 257 20.94 19.79 -7.55
C ASN A 257 20.18 19.97 -8.87
N PRO A 258 20.08 18.94 -9.73
CA PRO A 258 20.63 17.57 -9.62
C PRO A 258 22.17 17.52 -9.55
N ILE A 259 22.66 16.66 -8.65
CA ILE A 259 24.08 16.33 -8.60
C ILE A 259 24.33 15.24 -9.63
N ASP A 260 24.85 15.61 -10.80
CA ASP A 260 25.17 14.68 -11.88
C ASP A 260 26.66 14.32 -11.83
N MET A 261 26.93 13.11 -11.39
CA MET A 261 28.27 12.58 -11.20
C MET A 261 28.90 12.07 -12.49
N ILE A 262 28.24 12.23 -13.63
CA ILE A 262 28.57 11.69 -14.97
C ILE A 262 28.55 10.16 -15.07
N ALA A 263 28.48 9.63 -16.30
CA ALA A 263 28.25 8.21 -16.56
C ALA A 263 29.33 7.26 -16.05
N SER A 264 30.56 7.76 -15.85
CA SER A 264 31.70 6.98 -15.37
C SER A 264 31.84 6.93 -13.84
N ALA A 265 30.84 7.46 -13.09
CA ALA A 265 30.89 7.50 -11.62
C ALA A 265 31.00 6.09 -11.02
N PRO A 266 32.06 5.78 -10.26
CA PRO A 266 32.18 4.52 -9.53
C PRO A 266 31.24 4.48 -8.32
N ILE A 267 31.06 3.29 -7.76
CA ILE A 267 30.16 3.07 -6.59
C ILE A 267 30.59 3.92 -5.39
N GLU A 268 31.87 4.13 -5.20
CA GLU A 268 32.45 4.93 -4.12
C GLU A 268 31.99 6.39 -4.16
N HIS A 269 31.85 6.96 -5.37
CA HIS A 269 31.36 8.31 -5.56
C HIS A 269 29.87 8.41 -5.15
N TYR A 270 29.04 7.38 -5.43
CA TYR A 270 27.66 7.35 -4.96
C TYR A 270 27.57 7.37 -3.44
N LYS A 271 28.36 6.51 -2.78
CA LYS A 271 28.39 6.44 -1.32
C LYS A 271 28.83 7.77 -0.71
N GLN A 272 29.97 8.32 -1.15
CA GLN A 272 30.49 9.59 -0.63
C GLN A 272 29.55 10.76 -0.89
N THR A 273 28.93 10.82 -2.08
CA THR A 273 27.96 11.87 -2.43
C THR A 273 26.73 11.78 -1.55
N LEU A 274 26.16 10.57 -1.38
CA LEU A 274 25.01 10.34 -0.53
C LEU A 274 25.26 10.76 0.93
N GLU A 275 26.37 10.29 1.52
CA GLU A 275 26.79 10.66 2.89
C GLU A 275 26.99 12.19 3.03
N THR A 276 27.56 12.83 2.00
CA THR A 276 27.81 14.27 2.02
C THR A 276 26.52 15.08 1.91
N VAL A 277 25.58 14.65 1.07
CA VAL A 277 24.30 15.35 0.86
C VAL A 277 23.33 15.13 2.03
N ILE A 278 23.29 13.93 2.62
CA ILE A 278 22.46 13.67 3.81
C ILE A 278 22.92 14.51 5.02
N ALA A 279 24.22 14.83 5.10
CA ALA A 279 24.76 15.67 6.16
C ALA A 279 24.60 17.18 5.92
N ASP A 280 24.03 17.59 4.78
CA ASP A 280 23.73 19.01 4.47
C ASP A 280 22.47 19.45 5.22
N GLU A 281 22.50 20.57 5.95
CA GLU A 281 21.42 21.08 6.81
C GLU A 281 20.28 21.79 6.04
#